data_f936feee594457653b294a71b1e1d897
#
_entry.id   f936feee594457653b294a71b1e1d897
#
_cell.length_a   1.000
_cell.length_b   1.000
_cell.length_c   1.000
_cell.angle_alpha   90.00
_cell.angle_beta   90.00
_cell.angle_gamma   90.00
#
_symmetry.space_group_name_H-M   'P 1'
#
loop_
_entity.id
_entity.type
_entity.pdbx_description
1 polymer ?
#
loop_
_entity_poly.entity_id
_entity_poly.type
_entity_poly.pdbx_seq_one_letter_code
_entity_poly.pdbx_strand_id
1 'polypeptide(L)'
;MKKIIIAACMTLLSFSSVFAQKGKQAIGGNLSYGTEIESIGLGLKYQYNITDQIRIEPSMNYFFKNDGLSMFDINANIHYLFPIASNVSLYPLAGFTYTNWHLDLGKVGDYDVSGSDGKFGVNLGAGMEFTLDKSWSLNLDIKYQLISDLDQAVFNLGVAY
;
A
#
# COMPACT_ATOMS: atom_id res chain seq x y z
N MET A 1 -32.99 0.79 -5.49
CA MET A 1 -31.61 0.41 -5.10
C MET A 1 -30.57 1.46 -5.51
N LYS A 2 -30.49 1.91 -6.78
CA LYS A 2 -29.52 2.95 -7.23
C LYS A 2 -29.61 4.27 -6.44
N LYS A 3 -30.82 4.75 -6.10
CA LYS A 3 -31.02 5.99 -5.33
C LYS A 3 -30.57 5.89 -3.87
N ILE A 4 -30.63 4.69 -3.27
CA ILE A 4 -30.18 4.43 -1.90
C ILE A 4 -28.65 4.43 -1.84
N ILE A 5 -27.99 3.88 -2.85
CA ILE A 5 -26.52 3.87 -2.96
C ILE A 5 -25.99 5.31 -3.13
N ILE A 6 -26.66 6.12 -3.96
CA ILE A 6 -26.29 7.55 -4.13
C ILE A 6 -26.51 8.35 -2.85
N ALA A 7 -27.62 8.11 -2.14
CA ALA A 7 -27.88 8.74 -0.84
C ALA A 7 -26.85 8.31 0.23
N ALA A 8 -26.49 7.03 0.27
CA ALA A 8 -25.45 6.51 1.17
C ALA A 8 -24.07 7.10 0.85
N CYS A 9 -23.72 7.26 -0.44
CA CYS A 9 -22.50 7.95 -0.84
C CYS A 9 -22.51 9.44 -0.48
N MET A 10 -23.64 10.12 -0.60
CA MET A 10 -23.76 11.54 -0.22
C MET A 10 -23.71 11.77 1.30
N THR A 11 -24.25 10.85 2.10
CA THR A 11 -24.13 10.93 3.56
C THR A 11 -22.72 10.65 4.06
N LEU A 12 -21.94 9.82 3.37
CA LEU A 12 -20.52 9.58 3.69
C LEU A 12 -19.63 10.81 3.40
N LEU A 13 -20.03 11.70 2.50
CA LEU A 13 -19.30 12.93 2.19
C LEU A 13 -19.50 14.05 3.23
N SER A 14 -20.43 13.90 4.19
CA SER A 14 -20.79 14.94 5.15
C SER A 14 -20.03 14.88 6.48
N PHE A 15 -19.14 13.92 6.69
CA PHE A 15 -18.37 13.77 7.94
C PHE A 15 -17.03 14.52 7.94
N SER A 16 -16.91 15.59 7.16
CA SER A 16 -15.64 16.29 6.88
C SER A 16 -15.34 17.42 7.86
N SER A 17 -15.31 17.21 9.17
CA SER A 17 -15.00 18.37 10.02
C SER A 17 -14.20 18.14 11.31
N VAL A 18 -13.45 17.06 11.46
CA VAL A 18 -12.73 16.85 12.73
C VAL A 18 -11.21 16.93 12.64
N PHE A 19 -10.59 16.81 11.47
CA PHE A 19 -9.12 16.86 11.37
C PHE A 19 -8.67 17.66 10.14
N ALA A 20 -8.19 18.88 10.36
CA ALA A 20 -7.44 19.62 9.36
C ALA A 20 -6.11 18.86 9.10
N GLN A 21 -6.10 17.93 8.13
CA GLN A 21 -4.94 17.13 7.76
C GLN A 21 -4.24 17.66 6.50
N LYS A 22 -4.82 18.66 5.84
CA LYS A 22 -4.24 19.28 4.64
C LYS A 22 -2.81 19.75 4.90
N GLY A 23 -1.89 19.31 4.05
CA GLY A 23 -0.47 19.65 4.15
C GLY A 23 0.31 18.81 5.17
N LYS A 24 -0.37 17.90 5.91
CA LYS A 24 0.33 16.98 6.82
C LYS A 24 1.19 16.03 6.00
N GLN A 25 2.43 15.88 6.47
CA GLN A 25 3.42 14.97 5.91
C GLN A 25 3.78 13.94 6.97
N ALA A 26 4.05 12.73 6.54
CA ALA A 26 4.56 11.69 7.40
C ALA A 26 5.53 10.78 6.63
N ILE A 27 6.55 10.30 7.32
CA ILE A 27 7.45 9.26 6.81
C ILE A 27 7.25 8.02 7.67
N GLY A 28 7.30 6.86 7.06
CA GLY A 28 7.03 5.63 7.79
C GLY A 28 7.71 4.42 7.21
N GLY A 29 7.60 3.33 7.95
CA GLY A 29 7.99 2.01 7.52
C GLY A 29 6.81 1.05 7.57
N ASN A 30 6.91 -0.04 6.83
CA ASN A 30 5.91 -1.11 6.85
C ASN A 30 6.55 -2.49 6.77
N LEU A 31 5.88 -3.43 7.42
CA LEU A 31 6.05 -4.85 7.23
C LEU A 31 4.99 -5.32 6.26
N SER A 32 5.38 -6.03 5.22
CA SER A 32 4.50 -6.49 4.15
C SER A 32 4.55 -8.00 4.02
N TYR A 33 3.48 -8.59 3.51
CA TYR A 33 3.44 -9.98 3.08
C TYR A 33 2.78 -10.06 1.70
N GLY A 34 3.49 -10.63 0.72
CA GLY A 34 3.00 -10.83 -0.65
C GLY A 34 2.61 -12.29 -0.87
N THR A 35 1.40 -12.50 -1.42
CA THR A 35 0.85 -13.86 -1.57
C THR A 35 1.44 -14.63 -2.72
N GLU A 36 1.88 -13.99 -3.79
CA GLU A 36 2.51 -14.66 -4.93
C GLU A 36 3.98 -14.99 -4.64
N ILE A 37 4.69 -14.04 -4.03
CA ILE A 37 6.07 -14.28 -3.62
C ILE A 37 6.18 -15.14 -2.36
N GLU A 38 5.06 -15.33 -1.64
CA GLU A 38 4.99 -16.06 -0.37
C GLU A 38 6.05 -15.62 0.65
N SER A 39 6.32 -14.32 0.69
CA SER A 39 7.40 -13.75 1.50
C SER A 39 7.02 -12.49 2.24
N ILE A 40 7.73 -12.29 3.35
CA ILE A 40 7.70 -11.05 4.12
C ILE A 40 8.61 -10.03 3.44
N GLY A 41 8.19 -8.76 3.47
CA GLY A 41 8.95 -7.63 2.99
C GLY A 41 9.03 -6.51 4.02
N LEU A 42 10.02 -5.67 3.87
CA LEU A 42 10.15 -4.41 4.59
C LEU A 42 10.07 -3.26 3.60
N GLY A 43 9.40 -2.19 4.00
CA GLY A 43 9.20 -1.04 3.15
C GLY A 43 9.37 0.30 3.86
N LEU A 44 9.53 1.32 3.03
CA LEU A 44 9.50 2.72 3.41
C LEU A 44 8.36 3.39 2.68
N LYS A 45 7.71 4.35 3.32
CA LYS A 45 6.62 5.13 2.74
C LYS A 45 6.70 6.59 3.16
N TYR A 46 6.22 7.43 2.28
CA TYR A 46 5.99 8.83 2.54
C TYR A 46 4.53 9.15 2.28
N GLN A 47 3.92 9.92 3.16
CA GLN A 47 2.52 10.31 3.06
C GLN A 47 2.42 11.83 2.96
N TYR A 48 1.63 12.32 2.03
CA TYR A 48 1.31 13.73 1.89
C TYR A 48 -0.19 13.94 1.69
N ASN A 49 -0.81 14.65 2.61
CA ASN A 49 -2.22 14.98 2.53
C ASN A 49 -2.43 16.22 1.67
N ILE A 50 -2.88 16.03 0.42
CA ILE A 50 -3.19 17.12 -0.52
C ILE A 50 -4.41 17.91 -0.01
N THR A 51 -5.40 17.19 0.51
CA THR A 51 -6.58 17.71 1.17
C THR A 51 -6.79 16.98 2.50
N ASP A 52 -7.84 17.31 3.24
CA ASP A 52 -8.21 16.58 4.46
C ASP A 52 -8.59 15.11 4.18
N GLN A 53 -9.06 14.81 2.96
CA GLN A 53 -9.49 13.47 2.57
C GLN A 53 -8.53 12.78 1.58
N ILE A 54 -7.78 13.54 0.77
CA ILE A 54 -6.94 12.97 -0.28
C ILE A 54 -5.48 12.98 0.16
N ARG A 55 -4.90 11.79 0.18
CA ARG A 55 -3.48 11.54 0.47
C ARG A 55 -2.83 10.87 -0.71
N ILE A 56 -1.60 11.25 -1.01
CA ILE A 56 -0.69 10.50 -1.87
C ILE A 56 0.34 9.77 -1.00
N GLU A 57 0.65 8.53 -1.39
CA GLU A 57 1.61 7.69 -0.68
C GLU A 57 2.55 7.00 -1.69
N PRO A 58 3.68 7.62 -2.05
CA PRO A 58 4.80 6.89 -2.63
C PRO A 58 5.40 5.95 -1.59
N SER A 59 5.73 4.73 -2.01
CA SER A 59 6.36 3.72 -1.16
C SER A 59 7.24 2.79 -1.96
N MET A 60 8.16 2.13 -1.26
CA MET A 60 8.99 1.07 -1.80
C MET A 60 9.05 -0.09 -0.81
N ASN A 61 9.04 -1.32 -1.30
CA ASN A 61 9.15 -2.52 -0.49
C ASN A 61 10.19 -3.46 -1.08
N TYR A 62 10.88 -4.16 -0.22
CA TYR A 62 11.74 -5.27 -0.56
C TYR A 62 11.23 -6.53 0.14
N PHE A 63 10.86 -7.53 -0.65
CA PHE A 63 10.42 -8.83 -0.19
C PHE A 63 11.61 -9.78 -0.19
N PHE A 64 11.82 -10.42 0.95
CA PHE A 64 12.97 -11.29 1.15
C PHE A 64 12.90 -12.52 0.26
N LYS A 65 14.06 -13.09 0.01
CA LYS A 65 14.20 -14.27 -0.84
C LYS A 65 13.43 -15.46 -0.24
N ASN A 66 12.52 -16.02 -1.02
CA ASN A 66 11.81 -17.26 -0.74
C ASN A 66 11.91 -18.17 -1.98
N ASP A 67 12.32 -19.44 -1.81
CA ASP A 67 12.51 -20.42 -2.88
C ASP A 67 13.33 -19.89 -4.10
N GLY A 68 14.33 -19.05 -3.82
CA GLY A 68 15.16 -18.45 -4.87
C GLY A 68 14.60 -17.15 -5.46
N LEU A 69 13.37 -16.77 -5.12
CA LEU A 69 12.69 -15.58 -5.64
C LEU A 69 12.71 -14.44 -4.62
N SER A 70 13.11 -13.26 -5.04
CA SER A 70 12.98 -12.01 -4.29
C SER A 70 12.30 -10.96 -5.15
N MET A 71 11.69 -9.96 -4.52
CA MET A 71 10.98 -8.90 -5.23
C MET A 71 11.24 -7.54 -4.59
N PHE A 72 11.36 -6.56 -5.44
CA PHE A 72 11.34 -5.15 -5.07
C PHE A 72 10.18 -4.46 -5.76
N ASP A 73 9.42 -3.64 -5.04
CA ASP A 73 8.36 -2.82 -5.65
C ASP A 73 8.51 -1.33 -5.30
N ILE A 74 8.08 -0.50 -6.23
CA ILE A 74 7.88 0.94 -6.05
C ILE A 74 6.41 1.22 -6.34
N ASN A 75 5.75 1.92 -5.44
CA ASN A 75 4.34 2.23 -5.55
C ASN A 75 4.09 3.74 -5.49
N ALA A 76 3.05 4.18 -6.16
CA ALA A 76 2.47 5.51 -6.03
C ALA A 76 0.96 5.35 -5.87
N ASN A 77 0.48 5.48 -4.64
CA ASN A 77 -0.92 5.27 -4.30
C ASN A 77 -1.61 6.59 -3.94
N ILE A 78 -2.91 6.67 -4.21
CA ILE A 78 -3.82 7.69 -3.72
C ILE A 78 -4.77 7.02 -2.75
N HIS A 79 -4.94 7.61 -1.57
CA HIS A 79 -5.88 7.19 -0.54
C HIS A 79 -6.98 8.23 -0.41
N TYR A 80 -8.20 7.77 -0.22
CA TYR A 80 -9.31 8.64 0.18
C TYR A 80 -9.69 8.33 1.64
N LEU A 81 -9.39 9.26 2.53
CA LEU A 81 -9.55 9.09 3.97
C LEU A 81 -10.99 9.34 4.41
N PHE A 82 -11.61 8.37 5.04
CA PHE A 82 -12.92 8.45 5.70
C PHE A 82 -12.72 8.35 7.21
N PRO A 83 -12.71 9.46 7.95
CA PRO A 83 -12.68 9.39 9.41
C PRO A 83 -13.99 8.79 9.92
N ILE A 84 -13.89 7.66 10.62
CA ILE A 84 -15.04 6.94 11.21
C ILE A 84 -15.11 7.08 12.72
N ALA A 85 -14.00 7.50 13.34
CA ALA A 85 -13.91 7.84 14.76
C ALA A 85 -12.85 8.93 14.96
N SER A 86 -12.71 9.43 16.18
CA SER A 86 -11.75 10.51 16.51
C SER A 86 -10.29 10.16 16.19
N ASN A 87 -9.96 8.89 16.17
CA ASN A 87 -8.61 8.39 15.94
C ASN A 87 -8.52 7.27 14.90
N VAL A 88 -9.61 7.02 14.15
CA VAL A 88 -9.68 5.94 13.17
C VAL A 88 -10.21 6.47 11.84
N SER A 89 -9.47 6.21 10.78
CA SER A 89 -9.89 6.48 9.40
C SER A 89 -9.82 5.20 8.58
N LEU A 90 -10.84 4.96 7.75
CA LEU A 90 -10.80 3.98 6.68
C LEU A 90 -10.36 4.66 5.39
N TYR A 91 -9.71 3.92 4.51
CA TYR A 91 -9.36 4.45 3.20
C TYR A 91 -9.35 3.38 2.10
N PRO A 92 -10.11 3.54 1.03
CA PRO A 92 -9.81 2.90 -0.24
C PRO A 92 -8.51 3.48 -0.79
N LEU A 93 -7.76 2.67 -1.49
CA LEU A 93 -6.56 3.06 -2.19
C LEU A 93 -6.56 2.57 -3.63
N ALA A 94 -6.00 3.39 -4.50
CA ALA A 94 -5.72 3.04 -5.88
C ALA A 94 -4.38 3.64 -6.29
N GLY A 95 -3.66 3.00 -7.19
CA GLY A 95 -2.36 3.52 -7.62
C GLY A 95 -1.68 2.67 -8.65
N PHE A 96 -0.41 2.98 -8.86
CA PHE A 96 0.46 2.26 -9.77
C PHE A 96 1.58 1.60 -9.00
N THR A 97 2.04 0.47 -9.52
CA THR A 97 3.20 -0.25 -9.01
C THR A 97 4.17 -0.56 -10.14
N TYR A 98 5.44 -0.54 -9.83
CA TYR A 98 6.48 -1.17 -10.61
C TYR A 98 7.14 -2.22 -9.75
N THR A 99 7.14 -3.47 -10.20
CA THR A 99 7.77 -4.59 -9.50
C THR A 99 8.95 -5.08 -10.30
N ASN A 100 10.01 -5.46 -9.60
CA ASN A 100 11.14 -6.16 -10.18
C ASN A 100 11.34 -7.48 -9.42
N TRP A 101 11.15 -8.55 -10.14
CA TRP A 101 11.30 -9.91 -9.64
C TRP A 101 12.70 -10.42 -9.97
N HIS A 102 13.37 -10.97 -8.99
CA HIS A 102 14.71 -11.52 -9.14
C HIS A 102 14.71 -12.97 -8.73
N LEU A 103 14.98 -13.85 -9.72
CA LEU A 103 15.13 -15.28 -9.53
C LEU A 103 16.62 -15.60 -9.46
N ASP A 104 17.03 -16.29 -8.41
CA ASP A 104 18.39 -16.76 -8.21
C ASP A 104 18.32 -18.19 -7.65
N LEU A 105 18.49 -19.15 -8.54
CA LEU A 105 18.48 -20.58 -8.24
C LEU A 105 19.88 -21.12 -7.89
N GLY A 106 20.88 -20.25 -7.84
CA GLY A 106 22.28 -20.63 -7.59
C GLY A 106 22.95 -21.32 -8.79
N LYS A 107 24.01 -22.02 -8.54
CA LYS A 107 24.78 -22.71 -9.58
C LYS A 107 24.22 -24.10 -9.89
N VAL A 108 23.85 -24.30 -11.14
CA VAL A 108 23.51 -25.64 -11.67
C VAL A 108 24.67 -26.05 -12.58
N GLY A 109 25.60 -26.84 -12.02
CA GLY A 109 26.89 -27.15 -12.68
C GLY A 109 27.81 -25.92 -12.74
N ASP A 110 28.33 -25.60 -13.91
CA ASP A 110 29.17 -24.40 -14.14
C ASP A 110 28.41 -23.15 -14.55
N TYR A 111 27.07 -23.18 -14.55
CA TYR A 111 26.23 -22.07 -14.97
C TYR A 111 25.48 -21.42 -13.77
N ASP A 112 25.61 -20.10 -13.65
CA ASP A 112 24.77 -19.31 -12.75
C ASP A 112 23.39 -19.09 -13.39
N VAL A 113 22.33 -19.59 -12.74
CA VAL A 113 20.96 -19.43 -13.20
C VAL A 113 20.32 -18.29 -12.41
N SER A 114 20.39 -17.09 -12.97
CA SER A 114 19.75 -15.90 -12.41
C SER A 114 19.05 -15.13 -13.51
N GLY A 115 17.93 -14.50 -13.16
CA GLY A 115 17.15 -13.64 -14.07
C GLY A 115 16.39 -12.59 -13.29
N SER A 116 16.11 -11.47 -13.94
CA SER A 116 15.23 -10.43 -13.37
C SER A 116 14.23 -10.01 -14.42
N ASP A 117 12.99 -9.77 -13.97
CA ASP A 117 11.90 -9.27 -14.80
C ASP A 117 11.18 -8.12 -14.09
N GLY A 118 11.04 -7.00 -14.78
CA GLY A 118 10.39 -5.81 -14.28
C GLY A 118 9.04 -5.58 -14.94
N LYS A 119 7.99 -5.40 -14.15
CA LYS A 119 6.62 -5.22 -14.65
C LYS A 119 5.91 -4.05 -13.99
N PHE A 120 5.10 -3.35 -14.78
CA PHE A 120 4.17 -2.35 -14.28
C PHE A 120 2.83 -2.99 -13.97
N GLY A 121 2.16 -2.43 -12.97
CA GLY A 121 0.83 -2.87 -12.56
C GLY A 121 0.02 -1.76 -11.92
N VAL A 122 -1.18 -2.12 -11.49
CA VAL A 122 -2.13 -1.25 -10.81
C VAL A 122 -2.40 -1.80 -9.42
N ASN A 123 -2.43 -0.92 -8.42
CA ASN A 123 -2.83 -1.24 -7.06
C ASN A 123 -4.29 -0.86 -6.84
N LEU A 124 -5.06 -1.77 -6.27
CA LEU A 124 -6.40 -1.50 -5.75
C LEU A 124 -6.51 -2.12 -4.37
N GLY A 125 -7.05 -1.38 -3.41
CA GLY A 125 -7.15 -1.91 -2.06
C GLY A 125 -7.89 -1.01 -1.10
N ALA A 126 -7.76 -1.34 0.17
CA ALA A 126 -8.32 -0.57 1.27
C ALA A 126 -7.47 -0.74 2.53
N GLY A 127 -7.58 0.21 3.42
CA GLY A 127 -6.88 0.16 4.69
C GLY A 127 -7.58 0.92 5.79
N MET A 128 -6.97 0.83 6.97
CA MET A 128 -7.38 1.51 8.17
C MET A 128 -6.17 2.19 8.80
N GLU A 129 -6.35 3.42 9.23
CA GLU A 129 -5.36 4.19 9.94
C GLU A 129 -5.84 4.46 11.36
N PHE A 130 -4.97 4.19 12.33
CA PHE A 130 -5.15 4.53 13.73
C PHE A 130 -4.19 5.65 14.09
N THR A 131 -4.71 6.84 14.36
CA THR A 131 -3.92 7.95 14.89
C THR A 131 -3.64 7.70 16.36
N LEU A 132 -2.38 7.46 16.71
CA LEU A 132 -1.96 7.17 18.09
C LEU A 132 -1.79 8.45 18.89
N ASP A 133 -1.21 9.47 18.25
CA ASP A 133 -1.06 10.82 18.80
C ASP A 133 -0.98 11.86 17.65
N LYS A 134 -0.52 13.08 17.95
CA LYS A 134 -0.39 14.15 16.95
C LYS A 134 0.60 13.84 15.82
N SER A 135 1.52 12.93 16.04
CA SER A 135 2.64 12.63 15.15
C SER A 135 2.64 11.19 14.64
N TRP A 136 2.18 10.23 15.44
CA TRP A 136 2.26 8.81 15.12
C TRP A 136 0.93 8.24 14.66
N SER A 137 0.98 7.45 13.59
CA SER A 137 -0.14 6.63 13.13
C SER A 137 0.28 5.20 12.83
N LEU A 138 -0.63 4.26 13.06
CA LEU A 138 -0.54 2.86 12.68
C LEU A 138 -1.45 2.63 11.49
N ASN A 139 -0.97 1.96 10.45
CA ASN A 139 -1.72 1.66 9.24
C ASN A 139 -1.79 0.16 9.03
N LEU A 140 -2.98 -0.31 8.71
CA LEU A 140 -3.24 -1.67 8.25
C LEU A 140 -3.90 -1.58 6.88
N ASP A 141 -3.33 -2.18 5.85
CA ASP A 141 -3.96 -2.21 4.53
C ASP A 141 -3.74 -3.53 3.81
N ILE A 142 -4.67 -3.80 2.91
CA ILE A 142 -4.57 -4.85 1.93
C ILE A 142 -4.72 -4.22 0.54
N LYS A 143 -3.81 -4.52 -0.34
CA LYS A 143 -3.89 -4.12 -1.75
C LYS A 143 -3.73 -5.33 -2.65
N TYR A 144 -4.46 -5.33 -3.74
CA TYR A 144 -4.27 -6.27 -4.83
C TYR A 144 -3.45 -5.56 -5.92
N GLN A 145 -2.31 -6.15 -6.27
CA GLN A 145 -1.44 -5.69 -7.34
C GLN A 145 -1.78 -6.46 -8.60
N LEU A 146 -2.43 -5.78 -9.55
CA LEU A 146 -2.73 -6.30 -10.88
C LEU A 146 -1.50 -6.12 -11.76
N ILE A 147 -0.73 -7.19 -11.92
CA ILE A 147 0.52 -7.22 -12.67
C ILE A 147 0.42 -8.36 -13.65
N SER A 148 0.71 -8.13 -14.94
CA SER A 148 0.61 -9.19 -15.96
C SER A 148 1.37 -10.44 -15.54
N ASP A 149 0.66 -11.56 -15.45
CA ASP A 149 1.13 -12.91 -15.08
C ASP A 149 1.66 -13.07 -13.62
N LEU A 150 1.55 -12.05 -12.78
CA LEU A 150 2.08 -12.04 -11.40
C LEU A 150 1.17 -11.25 -10.45
N ASP A 151 -0.14 -11.41 -10.60
CA ASP A 151 -1.11 -10.78 -9.71
C ASP A 151 -0.95 -11.26 -8.27
N GLN A 152 -0.97 -10.34 -7.31
CA GLN A 152 -0.85 -10.72 -5.89
C GLN A 152 -1.66 -9.84 -4.95
N ALA A 153 -2.02 -10.39 -3.81
CA ALA A 153 -2.45 -9.62 -2.67
C ALA A 153 -1.25 -9.30 -1.78
N VAL A 154 -1.17 -8.06 -1.32
CA VAL A 154 -0.14 -7.60 -0.39
C VAL A 154 -0.82 -7.06 0.86
N PHE A 155 -0.47 -7.64 2.00
CA PHE A 155 -0.90 -7.18 3.32
C PHE A 155 0.21 -6.30 3.92
N ASN A 156 -0.15 -5.14 4.43
CA ASN A 156 0.78 -4.21 5.04
C ASN A 156 0.38 -3.85 6.47
N LEU A 157 1.36 -3.85 7.34
CA LEU A 157 1.30 -3.27 8.67
C LEU A 157 2.37 -2.17 8.74
N GLY A 158 1.96 -0.92 8.88
CA GLY A 158 2.86 0.21 8.82
C GLY A 158 2.72 1.17 9.99
N VAL A 159 3.79 1.88 10.26
CA VAL A 159 3.85 3.00 11.21
C VAL A 159 4.35 4.22 10.47
N ALA A 160 3.76 5.38 10.71
CA ALA A 160 4.18 6.65 10.13
C ALA A 160 4.26 7.75 11.21
N TYR A 161 5.23 8.65 11.03
CA TYR A 161 5.53 9.80 11.89
C TYR A 161 5.61 11.09 11.09
#